data_826602f673b54ec8b0c828af997bdda5
#
_entry.id   826602f673b54ec8b0c828af997bdda5
#
_cell.length_a   1.000
_cell.length_b   1.000
_cell.length_c   1.000
_cell.angle_alpha   90.00
_cell.angle_beta   90.00
_cell.angle_gamma   90.00
#
_symmetry.space_group_name_H-M   'P 1'
#
loop_
_entity.id
_entity.type
_entity.pdbx_description
1 polymer ?
#
loop_
_entity_poly.entity_id
_entity_poly.type
_entity_poly.pdbx_seq_one_letter_code
_entity_poly.pdbx_strand_id
1 'polypeptide(L)'
;LSGIDTGFYRYYDPLNHEIDHAGLMTDLTHMPNDSMVLFQMVGHNPTATDPSVEQWKEMSSILRKKNVLVFFDMAYQGFASGCLETDAFAVRHFIEEGHKVVFAQSYSKNMGMYSVRVGGVTFMNEVREEKEAILKTLKHLNMCSFGAPPIHGSQVVEEVYSSPALLASW
;
A
#
# COMPACT_ATOMS: atom_id res chain seq x y z
N LEU A 1 1.65 -19.10 -9.24
CA LEU A 1 1.01 -19.38 -8.00
C LEU A 1 2.12 -19.47 -6.97
N SER A 2 2.07 -18.58 -5.99
CA SER A 2 3.19 -18.32 -5.06
C SER A 2 3.42 -19.43 -4.05
N GLY A 3 2.45 -20.34 -3.84
CA GLY A 3 2.50 -21.33 -2.76
C GLY A 3 2.34 -20.76 -1.36
N ILE A 4 1.88 -19.49 -1.25
CA ILE A 4 1.60 -18.83 0.02
C ILE A 4 0.18 -19.16 0.44
N ASP A 5 0.00 -19.62 1.68
CA ASP A 5 -1.31 -19.79 2.28
C ASP A 5 -1.98 -18.45 2.49
N THR A 6 -3.25 -18.36 2.12
CA THR A 6 -4.01 -17.09 2.20
C THR A 6 -5.19 -17.22 3.13
N GLY A 7 -5.42 -16.21 3.93
CA GLY A 7 -6.61 -16.03 4.76
C GLY A 7 -7.32 -14.72 4.44
N PHE A 8 -8.47 -14.52 5.05
CA PHE A 8 -9.26 -13.31 4.91
C PHE A 8 -9.56 -12.75 6.30
N TYR A 9 -9.66 -11.44 6.37
CA TYR A 9 -10.17 -10.73 7.55
C TYR A 9 -11.49 -10.06 7.21
N ARG A 10 -12.36 -9.93 8.19
CA ARG A 10 -13.61 -9.18 8.06
C ARG A 10 -13.29 -7.70 7.91
N TYR A 11 -13.96 -7.04 7.02
CA TYR A 11 -13.70 -5.63 6.74
C TYR A 11 -14.96 -4.79 6.69
N TYR A 12 -16.02 -5.28 6.06
CA TYR A 12 -17.20 -4.51 5.73
C TYR A 12 -18.48 -5.13 6.31
N ASP A 13 -19.29 -4.28 6.95
CA ASP A 13 -20.65 -4.63 7.38
C ASP A 13 -21.65 -4.18 6.32
N PRO A 14 -22.25 -5.09 5.56
CA PRO A 14 -23.20 -4.74 4.51
C PRO A 14 -24.57 -4.24 5.02
N LEU A 15 -24.88 -4.45 6.30
CA LEU A 15 -26.15 -3.99 6.89
C LEU A 15 -26.08 -2.52 7.25
N ASN A 16 -24.95 -2.08 7.77
CA ASN A 16 -24.75 -0.70 8.21
C ASN A 16 -23.95 0.14 7.21
N HIS A 17 -23.43 -0.47 6.13
CA HIS A 17 -22.57 0.17 5.14
C HIS A 17 -21.32 0.84 5.73
N GLU A 18 -20.71 0.18 6.71
CA GLU A 18 -19.54 0.67 7.42
C GLU A 18 -18.47 -0.44 7.59
N ILE A 19 -17.33 -0.11 8.21
CA ILE A 19 -16.33 -1.10 8.55
C ILE A 19 -16.86 -1.99 9.69
N ASP A 20 -16.75 -3.32 9.53
CA ASP A 20 -16.90 -4.27 10.64
C ASP A 20 -15.68 -4.16 11.58
N HIS A 21 -15.65 -3.06 12.35
CA HIS A 21 -14.53 -2.75 13.22
C HIS A 21 -14.23 -3.88 14.21
N ALA A 22 -15.26 -4.42 14.86
CA ALA A 22 -15.08 -5.49 15.85
C ALA A 22 -14.54 -6.77 15.20
N GLY A 23 -15.08 -7.14 14.04
CA GLY A 23 -14.61 -8.26 13.27
C GLY A 23 -13.18 -8.10 12.79
N LEU A 24 -12.86 -6.95 12.22
CA LEU A 24 -11.52 -6.61 11.75
C LEU A 24 -10.48 -6.70 12.87
N MET A 25 -10.71 -6.05 14.01
CA MET A 25 -9.79 -6.09 15.16
C MET A 25 -9.62 -7.51 15.72
N THR A 26 -10.70 -8.28 15.77
CA THR A 26 -10.65 -9.69 16.18
C THR A 26 -9.78 -10.51 15.26
N ASP A 27 -9.96 -10.39 13.95
CA ASP A 27 -9.23 -11.19 12.97
C ASP A 27 -7.74 -10.81 12.94
N LEU A 28 -7.41 -9.52 13.01
CA LEU A 28 -6.03 -9.06 13.13
C LEU A 28 -5.36 -9.54 14.42
N THR A 29 -6.11 -9.60 15.52
CA THR A 29 -5.61 -10.14 16.80
C THR A 29 -5.29 -11.62 16.72
N HIS A 30 -6.06 -12.41 15.98
CA HIS A 30 -5.85 -13.85 15.83
C HIS A 30 -4.94 -14.23 14.65
N MET A 31 -4.56 -13.27 13.83
CA MET A 31 -3.62 -13.47 12.74
C MET A 31 -2.31 -14.10 13.24
N PRO A 32 -1.72 -15.09 12.54
CA PRO A 32 -0.44 -15.67 12.92
C PRO A 32 0.69 -14.65 12.95
N ASN A 33 1.68 -14.84 13.82
CA ASN A 33 2.92 -14.08 13.77
C ASN A 33 3.67 -14.35 12.45
N ASP A 34 4.55 -13.43 12.08
CA ASP A 34 5.39 -13.53 10.88
C ASP A 34 4.60 -13.69 9.57
N SER A 35 3.35 -13.24 9.58
CA SER A 35 2.48 -13.20 8.40
C SER A 35 2.67 -11.90 7.62
N MET A 36 1.99 -11.80 6.49
CA MET A 36 1.80 -10.56 5.75
C MET A 36 0.31 -10.20 5.76
N VAL A 37 0.00 -8.92 6.01
CA VAL A 37 -1.34 -8.37 5.83
C VAL A 37 -1.35 -7.38 4.69
N LEU A 38 -2.36 -7.46 3.83
CA LEU A 38 -2.58 -6.51 2.74
C LEU A 38 -3.74 -5.60 3.10
N PHE A 39 -3.49 -4.29 3.06
CA PHE A 39 -4.51 -3.25 3.19
C PHE A 39 -4.58 -2.40 1.93
N GLN A 40 -5.77 -1.96 1.56
CA GLN A 40 -5.91 -0.82 0.67
C GLN A 40 -5.78 0.45 1.52
N MET A 41 -4.88 1.35 1.13
CA MET A 41 -4.56 2.53 1.93
C MET A 41 -5.75 3.48 2.09
N VAL A 42 -6.43 3.75 0.99
CA VAL A 42 -7.55 4.69 0.89
C VAL A 42 -8.38 4.39 -0.35
N GLY A 43 -9.66 4.76 -0.33
CA GLY A 43 -10.59 4.49 -1.43
C GLY A 43 -10.83 3.00 -1.61
N HIS A 44 -11.11 2.29 -0.51
CA HIS A 44 -11.22 0.83 -0.52
C HIS A 44 -12.18 0.33 -1.60
N ASN A 45 -11.69 -0.48 -2.51
CA ASN A 45 -12.46 -1.07 -3.59
C ASN A 45 -12.83 -2.53 -3.20
N PRO A 46 -14.13 -2.91 -3.16
CA PRO A 46 -15.27 -2.17 -3.74
C PRO A 46 -16.12 -1.35 -2.75
N THR A 47 -15.80 -1.31 -1.46
CA THR A 47 -16.74 -0.81 -0.44
C THR A 47 -16.81 0.72 -0.33
N ALA A 48 -15.82 1.44 -0.85
CA ALA A 48 -15.65 2.88 -0.70
C ALA A 48 -15.69 3.36 0.78
N THR A 49 -15.30 2.48 1.70
CA THR A 49 -15.29 2.73 3.14
C THR A 49 -13.88 2.54 3.68
N ASP A 50 -13.31 3.57 4.24
CA ASP A 50 -11.94 3.58 4.74
C ASP A 50 -11.90 3.67 6.28
N PRO A 51 -10.90 3.05 6.94
CA PRO A 51 -10.73 3.18 8.38
C PRO A 51 -10.44 4.62 8.79
N SER A 52 -10.99 5.04 9.94
CA SER A 52 -10.64 6.32 10.55
C SER A 52 -9.18 6.34 11.02
N VAL A 53 -8.67 7.52 11.34
CA VAL A 53 -7.34 7.70 11.92
C VAL A 53 -7.18 6.86 13.19
N GLU A 54 -8.19 6.81 14.03
CA GLU A 54 -8.21 6.05 15.29
C GLU A 54 -8.17 4.55 15.02
N GLN A 55 -8.96 4.08 14.05
CA GLN A 55 -8.96 2.68 13.64
C GLN A 55 -7.60 2.26 13.06
N TRP A 56 -6.96 3.10 12.24
CA TRP A 56 -5.60 2.84 11.76
C TRP A 56 -4.57 2.73 12.88
N LYS A 57 -4.65 3.59 13.90
CA LYS A 57 -3.78 3.52 15.08
C LYS A 57 -4.02 2.25 15.90
N GLU A 58 -5.26 1.83 16.06
CA GLU A 58 -5.59 0.58 16.76
C GLU A 58 -5.05 -0.64 16.00
N MET A 59 -5.26 -0.71 14.69
CA MET A 59 -4.70 -1.76 13.82
C MET A 59 -3.18 -1.82 13.93
N SER A 60 -2.50 -0.67 13.87
CA SER A 60 -1.06 -0.57 14.06
C SER A 60 -0.64 -1.14 15.42
N SER A 61 -1.31 -0.76 16.49
CA SER A 61 -1.00 -1.25 17.84
C SER A 61 -1.14 -2.78 18.00
N ILE A 62 -2.13 -3.37 17.34
CA ILE A 62 -2.33 -4.84 17.32
C ILE A 62 -1.21 -5.52 16.55
N LEU A 63 -0.93 -5.05 15.34
CA LEU A 63 0.01 -5.68 14.43
C LEU A 63 1.47 -5.53 14.89
N ARG A 64 1.78 -4.45 15.62
CA ARG A 64 3.12 -4.21 16.17
C ARG A 64 3.61 -5.36 17.07
N LYS A 65 2.69 -6.03 17.75
CA LYS A 65 2.99 -7.15 18.66
C LYS A 65 3.29 -8.47 17.93
N LYS A 66 3.13 -8.53 16.61
CA LYS A 66 3.08 -9.77 15.84
C LYS A 66 4.20 -9.95 14.79
N ASN A 67 5.11 -8.99 14.64
CA ASN A 67 6.15 -9.00 13.62
C ASN A 67 5.59 -9.23 12.18
N VAL A 68 4.47 -8.59 11.87
CA VAL A 68 3.78 -8.75 10.58
C VAL A 68 4.40 -7.81 9.55
N LEU A 69 4.55 -8.29 8.31
CA LEU A 69 4.82 -7.43 7.17
C LEU A 69 3.51 -6.76 6.71
N VAL A 70 3.47 -5.46 6.72
CA VAL A 70 2.29 -4.69 6.27
C VAL A 70 2.49 -4.28 4.83
N PHE A 71 1.58 -4.72 3.96
CA PHE A 71 1.57 -4.38 2.54
C PHE A 71 0.40 -3.43 2.26
N PHE A 72 0.69 -2.23 1.74
CA PHE A 72 -0.34 -1.28 1.33
C PHE A 72 -0.50 -1.26 -0.19
N ASP A 73 -1.74 -1.42 -0.67
CA ASP A 73 -2.14 -1.11 -2.04
C ASP A 73 -2.61 0.35 -2.09
N MET A 74 -1.96 1.14 -2.94
CA MET A 74 -2.15 2.59 -3.06
C MET A 74 -2.58 2.96 -4.47
N ALA A 75 -3.84 2.73 -4.80
CA ALA A 75 -4.37 3.04 -6.13
C ALA A 75 -5.09 4.40 -6.20
N TYR A 76 -5.53 4.95 -5.07
CA TYR A 76 -6.48 6.07 -5.03
C TYR A 76 -6.01 7.27 -4.18
N GLN A 77 -4.72 7.39 -3.94
CA GLN A 77 -4.17 8.53 -3.19
C GLN A 77 -4.54 9.87 -3.84
N GLY A 78 -5.09 10.77 -3.05
CA GLY A 78 -5.61 12.06 -3.49
C GLY A 78 -7.10 12.07 -3.84
N PHE A 79 -7.73 10.89 -3.98
CA PHE A 79 -9.14 10.81 -4.38
C PHE A 79 -10.13 10.83 -3.21
N ALA A 80 -9.75 10.36 -2.04
CA ALA A 80 -10.68 10.30 -0.91
C ALA A 80 -10.85 11.66 -0.24
N SER A 81 -9.75 12.34 0.12
CA SER A 81 -9.79 13.62 0.82
C SER A 81 -9.48 14.84 -0.08
N GLY A 82 -8.99 14.64 -1.30
CA GLY A 82 -8.44 15.69 -2.14
C GLY A 82 -7.04 16.15 -1.72
N CYS A 83 -6.42 15.49 -0.75
CA CYS A 83 -5.10 15.82 -0.22
C CYS A 83 -4.21 14.57 -0.15
N LEU A 84 -3.08 14.59 -0.85
CA LEU A 84 -2.13 13.47 -0.89
C LEU A 84 -1.60 13.11 0.50
N GLU A 85 -1.35 14.12 1.34
CA GLU A 85 -0.80 13.94 2.68
C GLU A 85 -1.81 13.27 3.62
N THR A 86 -3.06 13.71 3.57
CA THR A 86 -4.14 13.14 4.39
C THR A 86 -4.40 11.69 4.01
N ASP A 87 -4.46 11.39 2.72
CA ASP A 87 -4.69 10.04 2.22
C ASP A 87 -3.53 9.08 2.52
N ALA A 88 -2.31 9.60 2.68
CA ALA A 88 -1.13 8.81 3.02
C ALA A 88 -0.95 8.54 4.52
N PHE A 89 -1.88 8.99 5.38
CA PHE A 89 -1.77 8.88 6.83
C PHE A 89 -1.43 7.46 7.30
N ALA A 90 -2.16 6.45 6.83
CA ALA A 90 -1.97 5.07 7.25
C ALA A 90 -0.54 4.58 7.01
N VAL A 91 -0.02 4.74 5.81
CA VAL A 91 1.34 4.31 5.44
C VAL A 91 2.38 5.01 6.31
N ARG A 92 2.27 6.33 6.47
CA ARG A 92 3.22 7.13 7.27
C ARG A 92 3.19 6.73 8.73
N HIS A 93 2.01 6.61 9.31
CA HIS A 93 1.84 6.19 10.69
C HIS A 93 2.49 4.81 10.96
N PHE A 94 2.25 3.84 10.08
CA PHE A 94 2.86 2.52 10.24
C PHE A 94 4.39 2.54 10.11
N ILE A 95 4.94 3.38 9.22
CA ILE A 95 6.40 3.58 9.11
C ILE A 95 6.95 4.23 10.40
N GLU A 96 6.33 5.30 10.89
CA GLU A 96 6.71 6.01 12.12
C GLU A 96 6.67 5.09 13.34
N GLU A 97 5.67 4.21 13.42
CA GLU A 97 5.57 3.18 14.44
C GLU A 97 6.56 2.02 14.26
N GLY A 98 7.40 2.04 13.22
CA GLY A 98 8.49 1.08 12.96
C GLY A 98 8.00 -0.29 12.51
N HIS A 99 6.86 -0.36 11.81
CA HIS A 99 6.46 -1.58 11.13
C HIS A 99 7.35 -1.88 9.92
N LYS A 100 7.44 -3.16 9.57
CA LYS A 100 7.95 -3.58 8.26
C LYS A 100 6.87 -3.26 7.23
N VAL A 101 7.13 -2.29 6.35
CA VAL A 101 6.14 -1.81 5.38
C VAL A 101 6.64 -2.02 3.96
N VAL A 102 5.75 -2.54 3.13
CA VAL A 102 5.85 -2.51 1.67
C VAL A 102 4.62 -1.78 1.14
N PHE A 103 4.78 -0.95 0.13
CA PHE A 103 3.62 -0.37 -0.53
C PHE A 103 3.77 -0.37 -2.05
N ALA A 104 2.67 -0.68 -2.72
CA ALA A 104 2.54 -0.64 -4.17
C ALA A 104 1.65 0.52 -4.57
N GLN A 105 2.21 1.48 -5.29
CA GLN A 105 1.51 2.65 -5.78
C GLN A 105 1.19 2.51 -7.25
N SER A 106 -0.07 2.69 -7.62
CA SER A 106 -0.53 2.73 -9.00
C SER A 106 -0.81 4.16 -9.44
N TYR A 107 -0.35 4.53 -10.63
CA TYR A 107 -0.66 5.80 -11.26
C TYR A 107 -1.77 5.70 -12.30
N SER A 108 -2.43 4.54 -12.38
CA SER A 108 -3.53 4.32 -13.33
C SER A 108 -4.71 5.25 -13.07
N LYS A 109 -5.08 5.46 -11.80
CA LYS A 109 -6.24 6.28 -11.41
C LYS A 109 -5.84 7.73 -11.19
N ASN A 110 -4.99 7.98 -10.21
CA ASN A 110 -4.67 9.35 -9.79
C ASN A 110 -3.95 10.20 -10.86
N MET A 111 -3.31 9.60 -11.85
CA MET A 111 -2.76 10.31 -13.03
C MET A 111 -3.50 9.98 -14.33
N GLY A 112 -4.63 9.26 -14.28
CA GLY A 112 -5.40 8.89 -15.47
C GLY A 112 -4.68 7.97 -16.46
N MET A 113 -3.62 7.26 -16.01
CA MET A 113 -2.71 6.51 -16.87
C MET A 113 -3.07 5.01 -16.96
N TYR A 114 -4.35 4.70 -17.10
CA TYR A 114 -4.86 3.32 -17.08
C TYR A 114 -4.20 2.37 -18.07
N SER A 115 -4.02 2.81 -19.32
CA SER A 115 -3.46 2.00 -20.41
C SER A 115 -1.93 2.01 -20.44
N VAL A 116 -1.29 2.95 -19.78
CA VAL A 116 0.18 3.12 -19.77
C VAL A 116 0.85 2.06 -18.88
N ARG A 117 0.13 1.51 -17.92
CA ARG A 117 0.59 0.45 -16.99
C ARG A 117 1.82 0.86 -16.21
N VAL A 118 1.69 1.91 -15.41
CA VAL A 118 2.77 2.45 -14.59
C VAL A 118 2.40 2.45 -13.10
N GLY A 119 3.37 2.10 -12.28
CA GLY A 119 3.30 2.07 -10.83
C GLY A 119 4.69 1.83 -10.24
N GLY A 120 4.77 1.82 -8.94
CA GLY A 120 5.99 1.54 -8.21
C GLY A 120 5.72 0.67 -7.00
N VAL A 121 6.71 -0.11 -6.59
CA VAL A 121 6.70 -0.81 -5.30
C VAL A 121 7.88 -0.33 -4.47
N THR A 122 7.62 -0.03 -3.21
CA THR A 122 8.62 0.46 -2.27
C THR A 122 8.71 -0.49 -1.07
N PHE A 123 9.91 -0.89 -0.75
CA PHE A 123 10.25 -1.69 0.43
C PHE A 123 10.93 -0.77 1.44
N MET A 124 10.27 -0.53 2.57
CA MET A 124 10.87 0.24 3.67
C MET A 124 11.82 -0.65 4.44
N ASN A 125 13.10 -0.31 4.43
CA ASN A 125 14.12 -1.02 5.17
C ASN A 125 15.28 -0.07 5.49
N GLU A 126 15.85 -0.14 6.68
CA GLU A 126 16.96 0.70 7.11
C GLU A 126 18.32 -0.01 6.92
N VAL A 127 18.33 -1.34 6.88
CA VAL A 127 19.57 -2.14 6.78
C VAL A 127 20.03 -2.17 5.33
N ARG A 128 21.25 -1.67 5.09
CA ARG A 128 21.81 -1.51 3.74
C ARG A 128 21.96 -2.84 3.01
N GLU A 129 22.46 -3.86 3.68
CA GLU A 129 22.67 -5.19 3.13
C GLU A 129 21.36 -5.84 2.68
N GLU A 130 20.29 -5.65 3.45
CA GLU A 130 18.95 -6.12 3.10
C GLU A 130 18.38 -5.35 1.90
N LYS A 131 18.57 -4.03 1.83
CA LYS A 131 18.19 -3.23 0.65
C LYS A 131 18.84 -3.74 -0.62
N GLU A 132 20.14 -4.00 -0.58
CA GLU A 132 20.89 -4.49 -1.72
C GLU A 132 20.42 -5.90 -2.14
N ALA A 133 20.14 -6.79 -1.19
CA ALA A 133 19.60 -8.12 -1.44
C ALA A 133 18.20 -8.09 -2.06
N ILE A 134 17.30 -7.27 -1.50
CA ILE A 134 15.95 -7.07 -2.05
C ILE A 134 16.03 -6.53 -3.48
N LEU A 135 16.80 -5.47 -3.71
CA LEU A 135 16.96 -4.88 -5.03
C LEU A 135 17.50 -5.87 -6.06
N LYS A 136 18.49 -6.68 -5.68
CA LYS A 136 19.06 -7.73 -6.54
C LYS A 136 18.01 -8.78 -6.91
N THR A 137 17.21 -9.21 -5.93
CA THR A 137 16.13 -10.18 -6.13
C THR A 137 15.05 -9.62 -7.04
N LEU A 138 14.61 -8.37 -6.82
CA LEU A 138 13.61 -7.71 -7.65
C LEU A 138 14.09 -7.55 -9.09
N LYS A 139 15.35 -7.16 -9.31
CA LYS A 139 15.94 -7.08 -10.65
C LYS A 139 15.95 -8.44 -11.35
N HIS A 140 16.29 -9.50 -10.64
CA HIS A 140 16.26 -10.86 -11.19
C HIS A 140 14.84 -11.29 -11.58
N LEU A 141 13.87 -11.10 -10.68
CA LEU A 141 12.46 -11.41 -10.95
C LEU A 141 11.91 -10.60 -12.12
N ASN A 142 12.26 -9.31 -12.22
CA ASN A 142 11.85 -8.47 -13.34
C ASN A 142 12.42 -8.99 -14.66
N MET A 143 13.70 -9.35 -14.70
CA MET A 143 14.33 -9.91 -15.90
C MET A 143 13.66 -11.23 -16.33
N CYS A 144 13.28 -12.08 -15.37
CA CYS A 144 12.62 -13.35 -15.68
C CYS A 144 11.14 -13.18 -16.10
N SER A 145 10.47 -12.10 -15.66
CA SER A 145 9.04 -11.90 -15.89
C SER A 145 8.74 -10.97 -17.08
N PHE A 146 9.39 -9.82 -17.13
CA PHE A 146 9.06 -8.72 -18.05
C PHE A 146 10.24 -8.31 -18.93
N GLY A 147 11.47 -8.64 -18.54
CA GLY A 147 12.68 -8.18 -19.21
C GLY A 147 12.88 -6.67 -19.01
N ALA A 148 12.72 -5.90 -20.09
CA ALA A 148 12.83 -4.44 -20.09
C ALA A 148 11.44 -3.81 -20.30
N PRO A 149 10.71 -3.45 -19.25
CA PRO A 149 9.40 -2.81 -19.37
C PRO A 149 9.54 -1.42 -19.99
N PRO A 150 8.46 -0.90 -20.64
CA PRO A 150 8.44 0.45 -21.19
C PRO A 150 8.67 1.50 -20.08
N ILE A 151 9.50 2.51 -20.37
CA ILE A 151 9.85 3.56 -19.39
C ILE A 151 9.00 4.84 -19.55
N HIS A 152 8.23 4.96 -20.64
CA HIS A 152 7.47 6.18 -20.92
C HIS A 152 6.57 6.61 -19.75
N GLY A 153 5.83 5.68 -19.17
CA GLY A 153 4.94 5.99 -18.03
C GLY A 153 5.70 6.53 -16.82
N SER A 154 6.82 5.93 -16.46
CA SER A 154 7.64 6.40 -15.34
C SER A 154 8.27 7.77 -15.60
N GLN A 155 8.67 8.05 -16.85
CA GLN A 155 9.18 9.37 -17.24
C GLN A 155 8.11 10.46 -17.12
N VAL A 156 6.86 10.18 -17.48
CA VAL A 156 5.75 11.13 -17.29
C VAL A 156 5.51 11.41 -15.80
N VAL A 157 5.50 10.36 -14.97
CA VAL A 157 5.35 10.52 -13.51
C VAL A 157 6.50 11.34 -12.94
N GLU A 158 7.74 11.03 -13.31
CA GLU A 158 8.94 11.75 -12.87
C GLU A 158 8.87 13.23 -13.26
N GLU A 159 8.47 13.55 -14.49
CA GLU A 159 8.34 14.95 -14.96
C GLU A 159 7.31 15.72 -14.14
N VAL A 160 6.14 15.12 -13.87
CA VAL A 160 5.10 15.79 -13.05
C VAL A 160 5.59 16.05 -11.63
N TYR A 161 6.20 15.06 -10.98
CA TYR A 161 6.68 15.22 -9.60
C TYR A 161 7.92 16.13 -9.48
N SER A 162 8.74 16.20 -10.51
CA SER A 162 9.95 17.02 -10.53
C SER A 162 9.68 18.50 -10.85
N SER A 163 8.53 18.81 -11.44
CA SER A 163 8.14 20.18 -11.83
C SER A 163 7.11 20.74 -10.84
N PRO A 164 7.48 21.75 -10.01
CA PRO A 164 6.52 22.38 -9.09
C PRO A 164 5.25 22.93 -9.79
N ALA A 165 5.40 23.44 -11.02
CA ALA A 165 4.29 23.98 -11.79
C ALA A 165 3.32 22.88 -12.26
N LEU A 166 3.84 21.77 -12.73
CA LEU A 166 3.03 20.62 -13.14
C LEU A 166 2.36 19.95 -11.93
N LEU A 167 3.10 19.79 -10.84
CA LEU A 167 2.58 19.22 -9.60
C LEU A 167 1.45 20.08 -9.01
N ALA A 168 1.58 21.40 -9.05
CA ALA A 168 0.54 22.31 -8.58
C ALA A 168 -0.70 22.35 -9.49
N SER A 169 -0.54 22.01 -10.77
CA SER A 169 -1.64 21.90 -11.73
C SER A 169 -2.35 20.56 -11.69
N TRP A 170 -1.64 19.53 -11.31
CA TRP A 170 -2.15 18.17 -11.19
C TRP A 170 -2.97 17.98 -9.92
#